data_cd4f7432429b1f05ca56151b28b63673
#
_entry.id   cd4f7432429b1f05ca56151b28b63673
#
_cell.length_a   1.000
_cell.length_b   1.000
_cell.length_c   1.000
_cell.angle_alpha   90.00
_cell.angle_beta   90.00
_cell.angle_gamma   90.00
#
_symmetry.space_group_name_H-M   'P 1'
#
loop_
_entity.id
_entity.type
_entity.pdbx_description
1 polymer ?
#
loop_
_entity_poly.entity_id
_entity_poly.type
_entity_poly.pdbx_seq_one_letter_code
_entity_poly.pdbx_strand_id
1 'polypeptide(L)'
;GKQQQYEELDERSRMLADNTRQWQKILQGMKNWEEDDVITDYISNPVLNMIAELNQGRVTEELCQNLHLKIESAKQNIEDEVEDYRDQRREIGKQLKEKKRLVDDMKHDRKPYDENLRSARSALSQQLSDRYGQTVKVQIFADLFDVQEEEWKNAIEGRMGRLKHSLITEPQYAHEAAVLFRNMKQYENVDLINSKAIADSKPDCMEGSLYEAVKTQEAYVDVCLKRYLGHIIKCRSVEELEQVRDGVTPDCYSYSNFIFRHLKKKDYTTRACIGRRVSKARLAEYEKDVEELSRQEMQLDDLLRRLKEARDFECLKDE
;
A
#
# COMPACT_ATOMS: atom_id res chain seq x y z
N GLY A 1 2.33 -75.31 -14.88
CA GLY A 1 3.38 -75.79 -15.69
C GLY A 1 4.24 -74.71 -16.34
N LYS A 2 4.97 -75.11 -17.33
CA LYS A 2 5.91 -74.23 -18.05
C LYS A 2 5.23 -73.02 -18.74
N GLN A 3 4.01 -73.14 -19.12
CA GLN A 3 3.26 -72.08 -19.80
C GLN A 3 2.90 -70.93 -18.82
N GLN A 4 2.55 -71.25 -17.57
CA GLN A 4 2.31 -70.25 -16.55
C GLN A 4 3.60 -69.49 -16.14
N GLN A 5 4.75 -70.15 -16.15
CA GLN A 5 6.04 -69.49 -15.89
C GLN A 5 6.45 -68.54 -17.03
N TYR A 6 6.10 -68.85 -18.29
CA TYR A 6 6.35 -67.96 -19.39
C TYR A 6 5.42 -66.72 -19.38
N GLU A 7 4.16 -66.91 -18.97
CA GLU A 7 3.21 -65.84 -18.84
C GLU A 7 3.62 -64.87 -17.70
N GLU A 8 4.02 -65.39 -16.55
CA GLU A 8 4.55 -64.58 -15.42
C GLU A 8 5.83 -63.84 -15.78
N LEU A 9 6.75 -64.44 -16.56
CA LEU A 9 7.96 -63.81 -17.02
C LEU A 9 7.67 -62.71 -18.07
N ASP A 10 6.71 -62.89 -18.91
CA ASP A 10 6.30 -61.90 -19.93
C ASP A 10 5.63 -60.71 -19.24
N GLU A 11 4.78 -60.96 -18.24
CA GLU A 11 4.12 -59.93 -17.47
C GLU A 11 5.13 -59.10 -16.64
N ARG A 12 6.11 -59.75 -15.99
CA ARG A 12 7.20 -59.05 -15.30
C ARG A 12 8.08 -58.24 -16.26
N SER A 13 8.33 -58.75 -17.44
CA SER A 13 9.11 -58.04 -18.46
C SER A 13 8.38 -56.79 -18.98
N ARG A 14 7.06 -56.87 -19.14
CA ARG A 14 6.22 -55.68 -19.50
C ARG A 14 6.18 -54.65 -18.39
N MET A 15 5.99 -55.09 -17.12
CA MET A 15 6.04 -54.18 -15.95
C MET A 15 7.38 -53.46 -15.82
N LEU A 16 8.47 -54.18 -16.02
CA LEU A 16 9.84 -53.63 -16.02
C LEU A 16 10.04 -52.60 -17.13
N ALA A 17 9.53 -52.88 -18.34
CA ALA A 17 9.63 -51.95 -19.47
C ALA A 17 8.79 -50.66 -19.24
N ASP A 18 7.59 -50.79 -18.67
CA ASP A 18 6.74 -49.65 -18.36
C ASP A 18 7.33 -48.79 -17.22
N ASN A 19 7.84 -49.40 -16.16
CA ASN A 19 8.56 -48.72 -15.09
C ASN A 19 9.81 -47.98 -15.61
N THR A 20 10.56 -48.60 -16.51
CA THR A 20 11.74 -47.97 -17.11
C THR A 20 11.38 -46.77 -17.94
N ARG A 21 10.24 -46.80 -18.68
CA ARG A 21 9.75 -45.63 -19.43
C ARG A 21 9.30 -44.51 -18.54
N GLN A 22 8.60 -44.80 -17.43
CA GLN A 22 8.20 -43.81 -16.44
C GLN A 22 9.42 -43.14 -15.81
N TRP A 23 10.40 -43.91 -15.37
CA TRP A 23 11.66 -43.41 -14.83
C TRP A 23 12.42 -42.52 -15.82
N GLN A 24 12.48 -42.89 -17.09
CA GLN A 24 13.10 -42.06 -18.12
C GLN A 24 12.41 -40.72 -18.29
N LYS A 25 11.07 -40.68 -18.23
CA LYS A 25 10.31 -39.42 -18.25
C LYS A 25 10.60 -38.54 -17.03
N ILE A 26 10.62 -39.13 -15.85
CA ILE A 26 10.93 -38.45 -14.59
C ILE A 26 12.35 -37.87 -14.64
N LEU A 27 13.33 -38.67 -15.05
CA LEU A 27 14.73 -38.25 -15.16
C LEU A 27 14.92 -37.15 -16.21
N GLN A 28 14.21 -37.21 -17.32
CA GLN A 28 14.24 -36.14 -18.33
C GLN A 28 13.64 -34.83 -17.80
N GLY A 29 12.53 -34.91 -17.05
CA GLY A 29 11.94 -33.77 -16.37
C GLY A 29 12.86 -33.15 -15.34
N MET A 30 13.57 -33.99 -14.54
CA MET A 30 14.58 -33.54 -13.57
C MET A 30 15.76 -32.85 -14.24
N LYS A 31 16.15 -33.28 -15.42
CA LYS A 31 17.21 -32.64 -16.19
C LYS A 31 16.86 -31.23 -16.61
N ASN A 32 15.60 -31.00 -16.92
CA ASN A 32 15.09 -29.64 -17.24
C ASN A 32 15.16 -28.70 -16.02
N TRP A 33 15.18 -29.21 -14.81
CA TRP A 33 15.34 -28.40 -13.61
C TRP A 33 16.74 -27.80 -13.46
N GLU A 34 17.78 -28.44 -13.97
CA GLU A 34 19.14 -27.88 -13.97
C GLU A 34 19.23 -26.56 -14.76
N GLU A 35 18.32 -26.36 -15.71
CA GLU A 35 18.26 -25.19 -16.57
C GLU A 35 17.30 -24.10 -16.05
N ASP A 36 16.54 -24.38 -14.97
CA ASP A 36 15.59 -23.44 -14.38
C ASP A 36 16.19 -22.76 -13.15
N ASP A 37 16.46 -21.45 -13.25
CA ASP A 37 17.09 -20.65 -12.19
C ASP A 37 16.26 -20.60 -10.89
N VAL A 38 14.95 -20.74 -10.96
CA VAL A 38 14.08 -20.74 -9.77
C VAL A 38 14.21 -22.04 -9.00
N ILE A 39 14.28 -23.17 -9.68
CA ILE A 39 14.33 -24.49 -9.07
C ILE A 39 15.72 -24.81 -8.53
N THR A 40 16.78 -24.34 -9.17
CA THR A 40 18.16 -24.52 -8.70
C THR A 40 18.42 -23.92 -7.33
N ASP A 41 17.65 -22.91 -6.93
CA ASP A 41 17.71 -22.33 -5.57
C ASP A 41 17.19 -23.29 -4.50
N TYR A 42 16.32 -24.24 -4.85
CA TYR A 42 15.71 -25.21 -3.92
C TYR A 42 16.34 -26.59 -3.98
N ILE A 43 17.01 -26.93 -5.07
CA ILE A 43 17.66 -28.23 -5.28
C ILE A 43 19.18 -28.10 -5.13
N SER A 44 19.71 -28.66 -4.06
CA SER A 44 21.14 -28.60 -3.78
C SER A 44 21.99 -29.45 -4.76
N ASN A 45 23.24 -29.08 -4.93
CA ASN A 45 24.21 -29.86 -5.73
C ASN A 45 24.28 -31.37 -5.39
N PRO A 46 24.18 -31.80 -4.11
CA PRO A 46 24.08 -33.21 -3.78
C PRO A 46 22.89 -33.91 -4.43
N VAL A 47 21.74 -33.26 -4.55
CA VAL A 47 20.55 -33.83 -5.23
C VAL A 47 20.81 -33.99 -6.72
N LEU A 48 21.39 -32.98 -7.36
CA LEU A 48 21.75 -33.04 -8.78
C LEU A 48 22.76 -34.16 -9.08
N ASN A 49 23.74 -34.37 -8.20
CA ASN A 49 24.68 -35.45 -8.31
C ASN A 49 24.00 -36.83 -8.18
N MET A 50 23.06 -37.00 -7.27
CA MET A 50 22.27 -38.22 -7.12
C MET A 50 21.46 -38.52 -8.38
N ILE A 51 20.84 -37.51 -8.98
CA ILE A 51 20.12 -37.62 -10.24
C ILE A 51 21.05 -38.04 -11.37
N ALA A 52 22.25 -37.47 -11.43
CA ALA A 52 23.24 -37.83 -12.42
C ALA A 52 23.71 -39.29 -12.26
N GLU A 53 23.90 -39.79 -11.05
CA GLU A 53 24.22 -41.19 -10.78
C GLU A 53 23.12 -42.15 -11.24
N LEU A 54 21.84 -41.79 -10.97
CA LEU A 54 20.70 -42.58 -11.47
C LEU A 54 20.64 -42.61 -13.00
N ASN A 55 20.93 -41.50 -13.66
CA ASN A 55 20.98 -41.38 -15.13
C ASN A 55 22.09 -42.27 -15.72
N GLN A 56 23.15 -42.53 -14.97
CA GLN A 56 24.26 -43.45 -15.35
C GLN A 56 23.97 -44.93 -15.05
N GLY A 57 22.76 -45.24 -14.57
CA GLY A 57 22.36 -46.60 -14.25
C GLY A 57 22.86 -47.14 -12.92
N ARG A 58 23.40 -46.29 -12.06
CA ARG A 58 23.86 -46.66 -10.69
C ARG A 58 22.68 -46.57 -9.71
N VAL A 59 21.81 -47.57 -9.76
CA VAL A 59 20.60 -47.60 -8.89
C VAL A 59 20.90 -48.48 -7.69
N THR A 60 20.92 -47.87 -6.48
CA THR A 60 20.96 -48.56 -5.19
C THR A 60 19.76 -48.16 -4.35
N GLU A 61 19.31 -49.03 -3.45
CA GLU A 61 18.19 -48.72 -2.56
C GLU A 61 18.49 -47.51 -1.67
N GLU A 62 19.71 -47.41 -1.16
CA GLU A 62 20.19 -46.31 -0.35
C GLU A 62 20.13 -44.97 -1.13
N LEU A 63 20.59 -44.97 -2.38
CA LEU A 63 20.56 -43.79 -3.23
C LEU A 63 19.10 -43.33 -3.50
N CYS A 64 18.19 -44.24 -3.78
CA CYS A 64 16.78 -43.97 -4.00
C CYS A 64 16.10 -43.39 -2.75
N GLN A 65 16.36 -43.96 -1.57
CA GLN A 65 15.81 -43.46 -0.30
C GLN A 65 16.34 -42.06 0.04
N ASN A 66 17.64 -41.83 -0.13
CA ASN A 66 18.25 -40.52 0.12
C ASN A 66 17.69 -39.45 -0.84
N LEU A 67 17.54 -39.81 -2.10
CA LEU A 67 16.98 -38.93 -3.12
C LEU A 67 15.53 -38.60 -2.78
N HIS A 68 14.70 -39.58 -2.42
CA HIS A 68 13.31 -39.38 -2.01
C HIS A 68 13.21 -38.41 -0.85
N LEU A 69 13.97 -38.59 0.22
CA LEU A 69 13.97 -37.70 1.37
C LEU A 69 14.37 -36.26 1.01
N LYS A 70 15.34 -36.10 0.15
CA LYS A 70 15.79 -34.78 -0.30
C LYS A 70 14.78 -34.08 -1.22
N ILE A 71 14.11 -34.84 -2.08
CA ILE A 71 13.04 -34.33 -2.94
C ILE A 71 11.82 -33.91 -2.10
N GLU A 72 11.43 -34.71 -1.11
CA GLU A 72 10.35 -34.34 -0.18
C GLU A 72 10.67 -33.06 0.61
N SER A 73 11.91 -32.91 1.06
CA SER A 73 12.36 -31.68 1.72
C SER A 73 12.30 -30.48 0.78
N ALA A 74 12.75 -30.62 -0.46
CA ALA A 74 12.67 -29.57 -1.47
C ALA A 74 11.23 -29.20 -1.81
N LYS A 75 10.35 -30.19 -1.91
CA LYS A 75 8.89 -29.99 -2.12
C LYS A 75 8.27 -29.18 -0.99
N GLN A 76 8.57 -29.50 0.27
CA GLN A 76 8.07 -28.76 1.42
C GLN A 76 8.56 -27.30 1.40
N ASN A 77 9.85 -27.09 1.11
CA ASN A 77 10.41 -25.75 0.98
C ASN A 77 9.73 -24.95 -0.14
N ILE A 78 9.42 -25.57 -1.28
CA ILE A 78 8.68 -24.94 -2.38
C ILE A 78 7.26 -24.58 -1.94
N GLU A 79 6.57 -25.43 -1.21
CA GLU A 79 5.23 -25.12 -0.70
C GLU A 79 5.22 -23.94 0.28
N ASP A 80 6.17 -23.92 1.21
CA ASP A 80 6.32 -22.81 2.17
C ASP A 80 6.57 -21.49 1.44
N GLU A 81 7.43 -21.49 0.44
CA GLU A 81 7.72 -20.32 -0.40
C GLU A 81 6.51 -19.91 -1.24
N VAL A 82 5.72 -20.85 -1.76
CA VAL A 82 4.48 -20.54 -2.48
C VAL A 82 3.50 -19.80 -1.58
N GLU A 83 3.35 -20.20 -0.32
CA GLU A 83 2.49 -19.49 0.64
C GLU A 83 2.99 -18.08 0.90
N ASP A 84 4.28 -17.90 1.17
CA ASP A 84 4.88 -16.59 1.40
C ASP A 84 4.71 -15.64 0.21
N TYR A 85 4.95 -16.13 -1.00
CA TYR A 85 4.76 -15.32 -2.22
C TYR A 85 3.30 -15.04 -2.53
N ARG A 86 2.37 -15.94 -2.18
CA ARG A 86 0.93 -15.66 -2.26
C ARG A 86 0.52 -14.53 -1.35
N ASP A 87 1.05 -14.47 -0.14
CA ASP A 87 0.75 -13.41 0.81
C ASP A 87 1.33 -12.08 0.34
N GLN A 88 2.57 -12.07 -0.15
CA GLN A 88 3.16 -10.89 -0.78
C GLN A 88 2.34 -10.43 -2.00
N ARG A 89 1.92 -11.35 -2.86
CA ARG A 89 1.09 -11.07 -4.02
C ARG A 89 -0.26 -10.44 -3.64
N ARG A 90 -0.88 -10.92 -2.58
CA ARG A 90 -2.13 -10.40 -2.05
C ARG A 90 -1.95 -8.96 -1.55
N GLU A 91 -0.88 -8.70 -0.83
CA GLU A 91 -0.57 -7.37 -0.31
C GLU A 91 -0.28 -6.37 -1.44
N ILE A 92 0.55 -6.75 -2.39
CA ILE A 92 0.83 -5.94 -3.59
C ILE A 92 -0.46 -5.66 -4.39
N GLY A 93 -1.34 -6.65 -4.52
CA GLY A 93 -2.63 -6.49 -5.19
C GLY A 93 -3.54 -5.47 -4.51
N LYS A 94 -3.57 -5.43 -3.18
CA LYS A 94 -4.31 -4.41 -2.41
C LYS A 94 -3.74 -3.02 -2.64
N GLN A 95 -2.42 -2.88 -2.54
CA GLN A 95 -1.74 -1.60 -2.75
C GLN A 95 -1.94 -1.09 -4.17
N LEU A 96 -1.84 -1.96 -5.16
CA LEU A 96 -2.07 -1.62 -6.56
C LEU A 96 -3.51 -1.15 -6.82
N LYS A 97 -4.49 -1.86 -6.27
CA LYS A 97 -5.91 -1.48 -6.39
C LYS A 97 -6.18 -0.10 -5.80
N GLU A 98 -5.64 0.17 -4.60
CA GLU A 98 -5.80 1.47 -3.95
C GLU A 98 -5.11 2.59 -4.74
N LYS A 99 -3.88 2.37 -5.23
CA LYS A 99 -3.17 3.36 -6.05
C LYS A 99 -3.89 3.65 -7.36
N LYS A 100 -4.41 2.63 -8.04
CA LYS A 100 -5.21 2.82 -9.27
C LYS A 100 -6.46 3.65 -9.00
N ARG A 101 -7.13 3.42 -7.87
CA ARG A 101 -8.28 4.24 -7.44
C ARG A 101 -7.87 5.70 -7.24
N LEU A 102 -6.77 5.96 -6.54
CA LEU A 102 -6.25 7.31 -6.30
C LEU A 102 -5.90 8.03 -7.61
N VAL A 103 -5.26 7.33 -8.54
CA VAL A 103 -4.93 7.88 -9.88
C VAL A 103 -6.20 8.22 -10.66
N ASP A 104 -7.20 7.34 -10.65
CA ASP A 104 -8.48 7.60 -11.30
C ASP A 104 -9.20 8.83 -10.71
N ASP A 105 -9.23 8.93 -9.38
CA ASP A 105 -9.78 10.09 -8.69
C ASP A 105 -9.07 11.39 -9.09
N MET A 106 -7.74 11.36 -9.17
CA MET A 106 -6.94 12.52 -9.57
C MET A 106 -7.16 12.91 -11.03
N LYS A 107 -7.31 11.95 -11.94
CA LYS A 107 -7.62 12.21 -13.35
C LYS A 107 -8.98 12.86 -13.56
N HIS A 108 -9.93 12.64 -12.64
CA HIS A 108 -11.25 13.24 -12.66
C HIS A 108 -11.38 14.45 -11.71
N ASP A 109 -10.25 15.08 -11.36
CA ASP A 109 -10.16 16.19 -10.40
C ASP A 109 -10.74 15.88 -9.01
N ARG A 110 -10.88 14.61 -8.66
CA ARG A 110 -11.21 14.15 -7.31
C ARG A 110 -9.93 13.98 -6.50
N LYS A 111 -9.91 14.55 -5.31
CA LYS A 111 -8.73 14.43 -4.43
C LYS A 111 -8.55 13.00 -3.90
N PRO A 112 -7.28 12.54 -3.71
CA PRO A 112 -7.00 11.18 -3.26
C PRO A 112 -7.16 11.03 -1.74
N TYR A 113 -8.35 11.32 -1.22
CA TYR A 113 -8.69 11.05 0.17
C TYR A 113 -8.89 9.55 0.38
N ASP A 114 -8.49 9.04 1.55
CA ASP A 114 -8.72 7.64 1.86
C ASP A 114 -10.22 7.32 2.02
N GLU A 115 -10.57 6.07 1.90
CA GLU A 115 -11.95 5.59 1.96
C GLU A 115 -12.58 5.86 3.32
N ASN A 116 -11.80 5.77 4.40
CA ASN A 116 -12.27 6.00 5.76
C ASN A 116 -12.74 7.43 5.95
N LEU A 117 -11.97 8.41 5.47
CA LEU A 117 -12.33 9.82 5.51
C LEU A 117 -13.58 10.13 4.69
N ARG A 118 -13.68 9.58 3.49
CA ARG A 118 -14.85 9.74 2.61
C ARG A 118 -16.10 9.13 3.22
N SER A 119 -15.98 7.93 3.79
CA SER A 119 -17.07 7.25 4.45
C SER A 119 -17.56 8.01 5.67
N ALA A 120 -16.66 8.54 6.49
CA ALA A 120 -16.99 9.37 7.65
C ALA A 120 -17.74 10.63 7.24
N ARG A 121 -17.26 11.32 6.21
CA ARG A 121 -17.93 12.52 5.67
C ARG A 121 -19.35 12.20 5.20
N SER A 122 -19.52 11.17 4.41
CA SER A 122 -20.82 10.77 3.87
C SER A 122 -21.80 10.36 4.97
N ALA A 123 -21.35 9.56 5.93
CA ALA A 123 -22.15 9.08 7.04
C ALA A 123 -22.62 10.25 7.95
N LEU A 124 -21.71 11.16 8.29
CA LEU A 124 -22.05 12.32 9.12
C LEU A 124 -22.98 13.28 8.39
N SER A 125 -22.74 13.52 7.11
CA SER A 125 -23.61 14.36 6.27
C SER A 125 -25.03 13.78 6.18
N GLN A 126 -25.16 12.48 6.01
CA GLN A 126 -26.45 11.79 5.96
C GLN A 126 -27.21 11.91 7.30
N GLN A 127 -26.53 11.65 8.41
CA GLN A 127 -27.15 11.74 9.74
C GLN A 127 -27.59 13.18 10.09
N LEU A 128 -26.76 14.17 9.75
CA LEU A 128 -27.13 15.59 9.93
C LEU A 128 -28.31 15.98 9.05
N SER A 129 -28.30 15.57 7.80
CA SER A 129 -29.39 15.85 6.86
C SER A 129 -30.71 15.25 7.33
N ASP A 130 -30.68 14.01 7.83
CA ASP A 130 -31.87 13.37 8.41
C ASP A 130 -32.36 14.10 9.67
N ARG A 131 -31.44 14.54 10.51
CA ARG A 131 -31.76 15.26 11.75
C ARG A 131 -32.43 16.61 11.51
N TYR A 132 -31.98 17.35 10.51
CA TYR A 132 -32.50 18.68 10.17
C TYR A 132 -33.61 18.66 9.12
N GLY A 133 -33.92 17.52 8.51
CA GLY A 133 -34.89 17.41 7.45
C GLY A 133 -34.53 18.18 6.18
N GLN A 134 -33.28 18.50 5.98
CA GLN A 134 -32.74 19.19 4.82
C GLN A 134 -31.30 18.77 4.57
N THR A 135 -30.76 19.02 3.37
CA THR A 135 -29.39 18.70 3.04
C THR A 135 -28.39 19.53 3.85
N VAL A 136 -27.60 18.88 4.68
CA VAL A 136 -26.50 19.49 5.44
C VAL A 136 -25.18 18.93 4.91
N LYS A 137 -24.32 19.82 4.43
CA LYS A 137 -23.01 19.43 3.90
C LYS A 137 -21.97 19.31 5.00
N VAL A 138 -21.34 18.16 5.08
CA VAL A 138 -20.07 17.96 5.80
C VAL A 138 -18.96 17.96 4.76
N GLN A 139 -17.95 18.78 4.96
CA GLN A 139 -16.87 18.98 4.01
C GLN A 139 -15.51 18.66 4.64
N ILE A 140 -14.52 18.45 3.80
CA ILE A 140 -13.12 18.29 4.23
C ILE A 140 -12.49 19.68 4.18
N PHE A 141 -11.80 20.07 5.25
CA PHE A 141 -11.30 21.43 5.41
C PHE A 141 -10.41 21.88 4.24
N ALA A 142 -9.51 20.99 3.77
CA ALA A 142 -8.62 21.28 2.63
C ALA A 142 -9.36 21.63 1.32
N ASP A 143 -10.63 21.26 1.17
CA ASP A 143 -11.43 21.57 -0.03
C ASP A 143 -12.00 22.98 -0.03
N LEU A 144 -11.93 23.71 1.09
CA LEU A 144 -12.66 24.94 1.30
C LEU A 144 -11.80 26.19 1.14
N PHE A 145 -10.52 26.05 0.89
CA PHE A 145 -9.62 27.18 0.68
C PHE A 145 -8.50 26.82 -0.31
N ASP A 146 -7.87 27.85 -0.82
CA ASP A 146 -6.76 27.76 -1.77
C ASP A 146 -5.52 28.48 -1.23
N VAL A 147 -4.33 28.05 -1.66
CA VAL A 147 -3.09 28.76 -1.44
C VAL A 147 -2.91 29.75 -2.58
N GLN A 148 -2.75 31.04 -2.24
CA GLN A 148 -2.54 32.11 -3.24
C GLN A 148 -1.07 32.49 -3.43
N GLU A 149 -0.20 32.17 -2.47
CA GLU A 149 1.25 32.35 -2.55
C GLU A 149 1.93 30.98 -2.68
N GLU A 150 2.27 30.60 -3.91
CA GLU A 150 2.79 29.27 -4.23
C GLU A 150 4.09 28.93 -3.48
N GLU A 151 4.92 29.93 -3.19
CA GLU A 151 6.14 29.78 -2.40
C GLU A 151 5.89 29.15 -1.02
N TRP A 152 4.74 29.43 -0.43
CA TRP A 152 4.39 28.96 0.93
C TRP A 152 3.52 27.69 0.95
N LYS A 153 3.21 27.14 -0.20
CA LYS A 153 2.33 26.00 -0.31
C LYS A 153 2.79 24.80 0.50
N ASN A 154 4.05 24.39 0.37
CA ASN A 154 4.58 23.25 1.10
C ASN A 154 4.63 23.50 2.60
N ALA A 155 4.97 24.71 3.03
CA ALA A 155 4.97 25.11 4.43
C ALA A 155 3.55 25.05 5.03
N ILE A 156 2.54 25.51 4.30
CA ILE A 156 1.13 25.45 4.70
C ILE A 156 0.66 24.01 4.80
N GLU A 157 0.89 23.21 3.75
CA GLU A 157 0.55 21.78 3.74
C GLU A 157 1.18 21.02 4.91
N GLY A 158 2.46 21.25 5.16
CA GLY A 158 3.23 20.60 6.22
C GLY A 158 2.80 21.05 7.62
N ARG A 159 2.55 22.35 7.82
CA ARG A 159 2.11 22.89 9.11
C ARG A 159 0.67 22.49 9.44
N MET A 160 -0.17 22.39 8.47
CA MET A 160 -1.53 21.91 8.68
C MET A 160 -1.57 20.39 8.93
N GLY A 161 -0.64 19.63 8.34
CA GLY A 161 -0.51 18.21 8.59
C GLY A 161 -1.86 17.48 8.49
N ARG A 162 -2.23 16.78 9.56
CA ARG A 162 -3.50 16.05 9.67
C ARG A 162 -4.73 16.97 9.71
N LEU A 163 -4.59 18.18 10.20
CA LEU A 163 -5.71 19.12 10.36
C LEU A 163 -6.46 19.40 9.04
N LYS A 164 -5.74 19.48 7.93
CA LYS A 164 -6.35 19.75 6.61
C LYS A 164 -7.33 18.66 6.15
N HIS A 165 -7.18 17.45 6.67
CA HIS A 165 -8.08 16.31 6.42
C HIS A 165 -9.29 16.26 7.37
N SER A 166 -9.42 17.21 8.27
CA SER A 166 -10.54 17.24 9.22
C SER A 166 -11.85 17.53 8.53
N LEU A 167 -12.91 16.93 9.04
CA LEU A 167 -14.27 17.28 8.67
C LEU A 167 -14.65 18.61 9.29
N ILE A 168 -15.49 19.37 8.61
CA ILE A 168 -16.02 20.65 9.07
C ILE A 168 -17.45 20.86 8.57
N THR A 169 -18.26 21.52 9.39
CA THR A 169 -19.60 21.98 9.03
C THR A 169 -19.68 23.49 9.23
N GLU A 170 -20.73 24.11 8.69
CA GLU A 170 -21.08 25.45 9.06
C GLU A 170 -21.33 25.54 10.58
N PRO A 171 -21.06 26.68 11.23
CA PRO A 171 -21.13 26.82 12.69
C PRO A 171 -22.47 26.41 13.32
N GLN A 172 -23.57 26.64 12.64
CA GLN A 172 -24.91 26.29 13.15
C GLN A 172 -25.13 24.79 13.33
N TYR A 173 -24.37 23.96 12.62
CA TYR A 173 -24.46 22.50 12.69
C TYR A 173 -23.34 21.87 13.54
N ALA A 174 -22.37 22.65 14.00
CA ALA A 174 -21.17 22.13 14.64
C ALA A 174 -21.43 21.33 15.91
N HIS A 175 -22.35 21.77 16.75
CA HIS A 175 -22.70 21.07 17.99
C HIS A 175 -23.34 19.70 17.70
N GLU A 176 -24.35 19.68 16.85
CA GLU A 176 -25.06 18.44 16.51
C GLU A 176 -24.15 17.47 15.75
N ALA A 177 -23.27 18.00 14.90
CA ALA A 177 -22.25 17.20 14.24
C ALA A 177 -21.34 16.49 15.26
N ALA A 178 -20.90 17.20 16.29
CA ALA A 178 -20.07 16.63 17.35
C ALA A 178 -20.82 15.55 18.15
N VAL A 179 -22.10 15.78 18.45
CA VAL A 179 -22.94 14.80 19.15
C VAL A 179 -23.06 13.49 18.34
N LEU A 180 -23.37 13.61 17.06
CA LEU A 180 -23.52 12.46 16.16
C LEU A 180 -22.18 11.75 15.94
N PHE A 181 -21.12 12.50 15.72
CA PHE A 181 -19.79 11.95 15.45
C PHE A 181 -19.20 11.19 16.65
N ARG A 182 -19.54 11.58 17.88
CA ARG A 182 -19.14 10.84 19.09
C ARG A 182 -19.51 9.36 19.04
N ASN A 183 -20.63 9.03 18.42
CA ASN A 183 -21.12 7.66 18.31
C ASN A 183 -20.55 6.89 17.12
N MET A 184 -19.81 7.56 16.24
CA MET A 184 -19.19 6.99 15.03
C MET A 184 -17.77 6.49 15.32
N LYS A 185 -17.64 5.55 16.26
CA LYS A 185 -16.36 5.10 16.83
C LYS A 185 -15.44 4.39 15.83
N GLN A 186 -15.99 3.87 14.74
CA GLN A 186 -15.22 3.24 13.66
C GLN A 186 -14.28 4.19 12.93
N TYR A 187 -14.44 5.50 13.10
CA TYR A 187 -13.64 6.54 12.45
C TYR A 187 -12.60 7.17 13.39
N GLU A 188 -11.79 6.33 14.04
CA GLU A 188 -10.79 6.75 15.04
C GLU A 188 -9.76 7.75 14.52
N ASN A 189 -9.44 7.69 13.23
CA ASN A 189 -8.41 8.56 12.61
C ASN A 189 -9.00 9.78 11.89
N VAL A 190 -10.27 10.06 12.07
CA VAL A 190 -10.95 11.21 11.48
C VAL A 190 -11.23 12.24 12.56
N ASP A 191 -10.90 13.50 12.28
CA ASP A 191 -11.12 14.63 13.18
C ASP A 191 -12.28 15.49 12.69
N LEU A 192 -12.96 16.13 13.62
CA LEU A 192 -14.03 17.09 13.34
C LEU A 192 -13.72 18.45 13.97
N ILE A 193 -13.67 19.49 13.15
CA ILE A 193 -13.44 20.88 13.60
C ILE A 193 -14.72 21.43 14.24
N ASN A 194 -14.56 22.04 15.42
CA ASN A 194 -15.63 22.82 16.05
C ASN A 194 -15.62 24.24 15.52
N SER A 195 -16.24 24.45 14.36
CA SER A 195 -16.30 25.76 13.68
C SER A 195 -17.05 26.82 14.49
N LYS A 196 -18.02 26.42 15.32
CA LYS A 196 -18.78 27.34 16.19
C LYS A 196 -17.91 27.92 17.31
N ALA A 197 -17.15 27.08 18.00
CA ALA A 197 -16.24 27.53 19.05
C ALA A 197 -15.13 28.44 18.51
N ILE A 198 -14.62 28.14 17.31
CA ILE A 198 -13.64 29.02 16.65
C ILE A 198 -14.26 30.37 16.29
N ALA A 199 -15.46 30.37 15.73
CA ALA A 199 -16.16 31.61 15.40
C ALA A 199 -16.41 32.47 16.66
N ASP A 200 -16.87 31.87 17.75
CA ASP A 200 -17.12 32.55 19.02
C ASP A 200 -15.85 33.12 19.66
N SER A 201 -14.70 32.50 19.40
CA SER A 201 -13.40 32.96 19.92
C SER A 201 -12.87 34.22 19.23
N LYS A 202 -13.45 34.60 18.09
CA LYS A 202 -13.06 35.76 17.27
C LYS A 202 -11.53 35.86 17.10
N PRO A 203 -10.87 34.84 16.48
CA PRO A 203 -9.44 34.83 16.35
C PRO A 203 -8.93 36.00 15.51
N ASP A 204 -7.81 36.55 15.91
CA ASP A 204 -7.06 37.54 15.14
C ASP A 204 -5.96 36.88 14.30
N CYS A 205 -5.28 37.67 13.48
CA CYS A 205 -4.13 37.25 12.73
C CYS A 205 -3.02 38.28 12.81
N MET A 206 -1.78 37.79 12.80
CA MET A 206 -0.60 38.64 12.81
C MET A 206 -0.17 38.98 11.37
N GLU A 207 0.37 40.18 11.19
CA GLU A 207 1.01 40.56 9.94
C GLU A 207 2.19 39.64 9.66
N GLY A 208 2.35 39.23 8.41
CA GLY A 208 3.40 38.28 8.00
C GLY A 208 3.10 36.81 8.29
N SER A 209 1.89 36.48 8.73
CA SER A 209 1.49 35.11 9.00
C SER A 209 1.14 34.32 7.73
N LEU A 210 1.12 32.98 7.85
CA LEU A 210 0.68 32.09 6.76
C LEU A 210 -0.78 32.32 6.33
N TYR A 211 -1.59 32.92 7.19
CA TYR A 211 -2.96 33.28 6.82
C TYR A 211 -3.01 34.20 5.60
N GLU A 212 -2.04 35.08 5.42
CA GLU A 212 -1.96 35.96 4.25
C GLU A 212 -1.74 35.24 2.92
N ALA A 213 -1.23 34.01 3.00
CA ALA A 213 -0.91 33.19 1.81
C ALA A 213 -2.08 32.29 1.36
N VAL A 214 -3.22 32.31 2.05
CA VAL A 214 -4.40 31.51 1.72
C VAL A 214 -5.60 32.40 1.46
N LYS A 215 -6.60 31.85 0.76
CA LYS A 215 -7.88 32.51 0.49
C LYS A 215 -9.04 31.54 0.52
N THR A 216 -10.19 32.01 0.92
CA THR A 216 -11.45 31.27 0.87
C THR A 216 -12.61 32.18 0.54
N GLN A 217 -13.70 31.62 0.04
CA GLN A 217 -14.94 32.31 -0.21
C GLN A 217 -15.95 32.17 0.96
N GLU A 218 -15.67 31.28 1.91
CA GLU A 218 -16.53 30.92 3.03
C GLU A 218 -16.12 31.70 4.28
N ALA A 219 -17.02 32.54 4.83
CA ALA A 219 -16.71 33.34 6.00
C ALA A 219 -16.30 32.53 7.22
N TYR A 220 -16.95 31.40 7.50
CA TYR A 220 -16.62 30.57 8.63
C TYR A 220 -15.26 29.84 8.46
N VAL A 221 -14.89 29.53 7.21
CA VAL A 221 -13.57 28.96 6.89
C VAL A 221 -12.47 29.99 7.07
N ASP A 222 -12.72 31.23 6.67
CA ASP A 222 -11.78 32.34 6.88
C ASP A 222 -11.41 32.51 8.37
N VAL A 223 -12.40 32.46 9.22
CA VAL A 223 -12.19 32.52 10.67
C VAL A 223 -11.35 31.34 11.18
N CYS A 224 -11.61 30.13 10.67
CA CYS A 224 -10.80 28.95 10.98
C CYS A 224 -9.36 29.10 10.50
N LEU A 225 -9.15 29.66 9.32
CA LEU A 225 -7.80 29.92 8.78
C LEU A 225 -7.03 30.93 9.63
N LYS A 226 -7.71 31.99 10.12
CA LYS A 226 -7.10 32.91 11.08
C LYS A 226 -6.63 32.20 12.35
N ARG A 227 -7.49 31.32 12.89
CA ARG A 227 -7.13 30.56 14.10
C ARG A 227 -5.94 29.63 13.90
N TYR A 228 -5.89 28.92 12.79
CA TYR A 228 -4.89 27.89 12.56
C TYR A 228 -3.59 28.39 11.93
N LEU A 229 -3.65 29.45 11.11
CA LEU A 229 -2.50 29.97 10.37
C LEU A 229 -2.12 31.41 10.77
N GLY A 230 -2.99 32.10 11.48
CA GLY A 230 -2.83 33.54 11.77
C GLY A 230 -1.69 33.90 12.72
N HIS A 231 -1.10 32.95 13.43
CA HIS A 231 0.02 33.13 14.34
C HIS A 231 1.28 32.36 13.93
N ILE A 232 1.30 31.76 12.76
CA ILE A 232 2.49 31.13 12.19
C ILE A 232 3.13 32.12 11.23
N ILE A 233 4.31 32.61 11.59
CA ILE A 233 4.99 33.68 10.84
C ILE A 233 5.82 33.11 9.69
N LYS A 234 5.73 33.75 8.55
CA LYS A 234 6.58 33.48 7.39
C LYS A 234 8.00 33.97 7.68
N CYS A 235 8.96 33.04 7.71
CA CYS A 235 10.37 33.33 7.96
C CYS A 235 11.24 32.80 6.81
N ARG A 236 12.43 33.35 6.66
CA ARG A 236 13.36 32.98 5.59
C ARG A 236 14.72 32.49 6.10
N SER A 237 14.95 32.59 7.40
CA SER A 237 16.21 32.22 8.03
C SER A 237 15.98 31.72 9.45
N VAL A 238 17.01 31.08 10.02
CA VAL A 238 16.98 30.64 11.42
C VAL A 238 16.91 31.85 12.36
N GLU A 239 17.60 32.92 12.02
CA GLU A 239 17.60 34.16 12.79
C GLU A 239 16.20 34.77 12.88
N GLU A 240 15.44 34.75 11.77
CA GLU A 240 14.02 35.19 11.78
C GLU A 240 13.13 34.25 12.61
N LEU A 241 13.34 32.94 12.51
CA LEU A 241 12.59 31.95 13.29
C LEU A 241 12.79 32.14 14.80
N GLU A 242 14.01 32.48 15.23
CA GLU A 242 14.32 32.72 16.65
C GLU A 242 13.67 33.98 17.22
N GLN A 243 13.19 34.90 16.36
CA GLN A 243 12.49 36.13 16.77
C GLN A 243 10.98 35.98 16.90
N VAL A 244 10.42 34.84 16.50
CA VAL A 244 8.98 34.60 16.56
C VAL A 244 8.66 33.47 17.53
N ARG A 245 7.41 33.40 17.98
CA ARG A 245 6.93 32.28 18.82
C ARG A 245 6.67 31.03 17.99
N ASP A 246 6.15 31.24 16.79
CA ASP A 246 5.82 30.19 15.86
C ASP A 246 6.08 30.67 14.43
N GLY A 247 6.89 29.97 13.70
CA GLY A 247 7.30 30.32 12.36
C GLY A 247 7.69 29.12 11.52
N VAL A 248 7.77 29.35 10.21
CA VAL A 248 8.15 28.34 9.24
C VAL A 248 8.83 29.00 8.05
N THR A 249 9.78 28.31 7.46
CA THR A 249 10.44 28.73 6.21
C THR A 249 9.80 28.06 4.99
N PRO A 250 10.00 28.61 3.76
CA PRO A 250 9.47 28.00 2.54
C PRO A 250 9.98 26.58 2.30
N ASP A 251 11.17 26.23 2.76
CA ASP A 251 11.78 24.91 2.67
C ASP A 251 11.36 23.97 3.82
N CYS A 252 10.28 24.33 4.54
CA CYS A 252 9.62 23.49 5.54
C CYS A 252 10.42 23.26 6.83
N TYR A 253 11.24 24.24 7.24
CA TYR A 253 11.85 24.27 8.56
C TYR A 253 10.97 25.08 9.53
N SER A 254 10.51 24.47 10.57
CA SER A 254 9.52 25.01 11.50
C SER A 254 10.14 25.26 12.88
N TYR A 255 9.71 26.34 13.52
CA TYR A 255 10.05 26.66 14.91
C TYR A 255 8.78 26.97 15.69
N SER A 256 8.54 26.23 16.73
CA SER A 256 7.41 26.47 17.66
C SER A 256 7.73 25.86 19.01
N ASN A 257 7.23 26.48 20.07
CA ASN A 257 7.45 26.00 21.43
C ASN A 257 8.95 25.72 21.72
N PHE A 258 9.83 26.62 21.25
CA PHE A 258 11.31 26.52 21.39
C PHE A 258 11.93 25.28 20.71
N ILE A 259 11.22 24.65 19.78
CA ILE A 259 11.69 23.45 19.09
C ILE A 259 11.79 23.73 17.58
N PHE A 260 12.98 23.51 17.01
CA PHE A 260 13.16 23.42 15.57
C PHE A 260 12.78 22.04 15.08
N ARG A 261 12.07 21.99 13.96
CA ARG A 261 11.61 20.74 13.38
C ARG A 261 11.54 20.80 11.86
N HIS A 262 12.05 19.78 11.19
CA HIS A 262 11.72 19.53 9.80
C HIS A 262 10.28 19.01 9.69
N LEU A 263 9.46 19.66 8.86
CA LEU A 263 8.10 19.17 8.60
C LEU A 263 8.15 17.81 7.89
N LYS A 264 7.16 17.00 8.15
CA LYS A 264 7.07 15.67 7.52
C LYS A 264 6.87 15.80 6.00
N LYS A 265 7.80 15.29 5.23
CA LYS A 265 7.76 15.37 3.76
C LYS A 265 6.46 14.81 3.17
N LYS A 266 5.91 13.74 3.75
CA LYS A 266 4.61 13.19 3.35
C LYS A 266 3.49 14.22 3.36
N ASP A 267 3.47 15.13 4.34
CA ASP A 267 2.37 16.08 4.51
C ASP A 267 2.30 17.13 3.39
N TYR A 268 3.43 17.46 2.76
CA TYR A 268 3.47 18.42 1.65
C TYR A 268 3.80 17.78 0.27
N THR A 269 3.88 16.46 0.21
CA THR A 269 4.05 15.71 -1.04
C THR A 269 2.88 14.78 -1.31
N THR A 270 2.91 13.54 -0.82
CA THR A 270 1.87 12.54 -1.08
C THR A 270 0.53 12.86 -0.42
N ARG A 271 0.54 13.59 0.70
CA ARG A 271 -0.67 14.04 1.43
C ARG A 271 -1.06 15.49 1.14
N ALA A 272 -0.36 16.16 0.24
CA ALA A 272 -0.74 17.51 -0.16
C ALA A 272 -2.10 17.49 -0.87
N CYS A 273 -3.06 18.28 -0.38
CA CYS A 273 -4.43 18.23 -0.84
C CYS A 273 -5.17 19.57 -0.80
N ILE A 274 -4.52 20.65 -0.35
CA ILE A 274 -5.14 21.97 -0.24
C ILE A 274 -5.38 22.54 -1.64
N GLY A 275 -6.56 23.13 -1.85
CA GLY A 275 -6.96 23.75 -3.08
C GLY A 275 -7.87 22.87 -3.95
N ARG A 276 -8.42 23.47 -5.01
CA ARG A 276 -9.41 22.82 -5.87
C ARG A 276 -8.82 21.95 -6.97
N ARG A 277 -7.54 22.12 -7.29
CA ARG A 277 -6.87 21.40 -8.38
C ARG A 277 -5.87 20.41 -7.86
N VAL A 278 -5.89 19.23 -8.45
CA VAL A 278 -4.87 18.19 -8.20
C VAL A 278 -3.59 18.54 -8.95
N SER A 279 -2.44 18.43 -8.28
CA SER A 279 -1.13 18.67 -8.89
C SER A 279 -0.80 17.64 -9.96
N LYS A 280 -0.39 18.09 -11.15
CA LYS A 280 0.12 17.21 -12.23
C LYS A 280 1.35 16.41 -11.81
N ALA A 281 2.24 17.02 -11.02
CA ALA A 281 3.43 16.35 -10.50
C ALA A 281 3.07 15.19 -9.57
N ARG A 282 2.07 15.36 -8.73
CA ARG A 282 1.57 14.32 -7.83
C ARG A 282 0.90 13.18 -8.60
N LEU A 283 0.11 13.51 -9.62
CA LEU A 283 -0.47 12.50 -10.51
C LEU A 283 0.63 11.66 -11.17
N ALA A 284 1.66 12.30 -11.72
CA ALA A 284 2.80 11.59 -12.33
C ALA A 284 3.53 10.68 -11.36
N GLU A 285 3.71 11.09 -10.10
CA GLU A 285 4.30 10.26 -9.04
C GLU A 285 3.45 9.02 -8.75
N TYR A 286 2.13 9.18 -8.63
CA TYR A 286 1.23 8.05 -8.40
C TYR A 286 1.13 7.10 -9.60
N GLU A 287 1.21 7.60 -10.82
CA GLU A 287 1.28 6.78 -12.03
C GLU A 287 2.56 5.93 -12.06
N LYS A 288 3.69 6.50 -11.61
CA LYS A 288 4.93 5.76 -11.42
C LYS A 288 4.79 4.64 -10.38
N ASP A 289 4.13 4.92 -9.26
CA ASP A 289 3.87 3.91 -8.22
C ASP A 289 3.02 2.77 -8.76
N VAL A 290 1.99 3.06 -9.56
CA VAL A 290 1.15 2.05 -10.23
C VAL A 290 1.98 1.18 -11.17
N GLU A 291 2.85 1.78 -11.94
CA GLU A 291 3.74 1.07 -12.87
C GLU A 291 4.69 0.12 -12.12
N GLU A 292 5.32 0.59 -11.06
CA GLU A 292 6.21 -0.22 -10.22
C GLU A 292 5.47 -1.36 -9.51
N LEU A 293 4.31 -1.11 -8.91
CA LEU A 293 3.50 -2.13 -8.27
C LEU A 293 2.98 -3.16 -9.29
N SER A 294 2.61 -2.73 -10.49
CA SER A 294 2.21 -3.63 -11.58
C SER A 294 3.37 -4.54 -12.01
N ARG A 295 4.58 -4.01 -12.07
CA ARG A 295 5.78 -4.78 -12.37
C ARG A 295 6.07 -5.83 -11.29
N GLN A 296 5.98 -5.44 -10.02
CA GLN A 296 6.14 -6.37 -8.89
C GLN A 296 5.08 -7.46 -8.89
N GLU A 297 3.84 -7.12 -9.19
CA GLU A 297 2.74 -8.09 -9.32
C GLU A 297 3.02 -9.12 -10.42
N MET A 298 3.45 -8.67 -11.59
CA MET A 298 3.81 -9.55 -12.71
C MET A 298 5.00 -10.47 -12.36
N GLN A 299 6.01 -9.95 -11.67
CA GLN A 299 7.15 -10.77 -11.22
C GLN A 299 6.73 -11.85 -10.23
N LEU A 300 5.86 -11.52 -9.26
CA LEU A 300 5.33 -12.49 -8.31
C LEU A 300 4.44 -13.53 -8.99
N ASP A 301 3.61 -13.14 -9.96
CA ASP A 301 2.78 -14.06 -10.74
C ASP A 301 3.63 -15.04 -11.55
N ASP A 302 4.70 -14.58 -12.18
CA ASP A 302 5.63 -15.43 -12.92
C ASP A 302 6.36 -16.41 -11.98
N LEU A 303 6.86 -15.91 -10.85
CA LEU A 303 7.52 -16.73 -9.84
C LEU A 303 6.58 -17.80 -9.25
N LEU A 304 5.35 -17.42 -8.91
CA LEU A 304 4.33 -18.35 -8.40
C LEU A 304 3.96 -19.40 -9.44
N ARG A 305 3.87 -19.04 -10.71
CA ARG A 305 3.60 -19.98 -11.80
C ARG A 305 4.72 -21.02 -11.89
N ARG A 306 5.96 -20.58 -11.89
CA ARG A 306 7.15 -21.47 -11.96
C ARG A 306 7.22 -22.41 -10.75
N LEU A 307 6.99 -21.90 -9.55
CA LEU A 307 7.00 -22.71 -8.33
C LEU A 307 5.87 -23.74 -8.32
N LYS A 308 4.67 -23.37 -8.80
CA LYS A 308 3.55 -24.33 -8.93
C LYS A 308 3.83 -25.40 -9.98
N GLU A 309 4.42 -25.06 -11.10
CA GLU A 309 4.85 -26.02 -12.12
C GLU A 309 5.87 -27.00 -11.54
N ALA A 310 6.83 -26.50 -10.76
CA ALA A 310 7.82 -27.34 -10.06
C ALA A 310 7.15 -28.27 -9.02
N ARG A 311 6.23 -27.73 -8.22
CA ARG A 311 5.49 -28.51 -7.21
C ARG A 311 4.64 -29.61 -7.83
N ASP A 312 4.00 -29.35 -8.96
CA ASP A 312 3.09 -30.27 -9.64
C ASP A 312 3.83 -31.25 -10.58
N PHE A 313 5.18 -31.22 -10.57
CA PHE A 313 5.98 -32.13 -11.37
C PHE A 313 5.81 -33.58 -10.90
N GLU A 314 5.66 -34.53 -11.84
CA GLU A 314 5.31 -35.92 -11.54
C GLU A 314 6.27 -36.62 -10.57
N CYS A 315 7.57 -36.28 -10.61
CA CYS A 315 8.54 -36.88 -9.69
C CYS A 315 8.40 -36.44 -8.23
N LEU A 316 7.58 -35.41 -7.97
CA LEU A 316 7.27 -34.92 -6.62
C LEU A 316 5.90 -35.41 -6.13
N LYS A 317 5.14 -36.13 -6.95
CA LYS A 317 3.91 -36.79 -6.52
C LYS A 317 4.26 -38.15 -5.91
N ASP A 318 3.69 -38.41 -4.75
CA ASP A 318 3.78 -39.71 -4.10
C ASP A 318 3.17 -40.80 -4.96
N GLU A 319 3.95 -41.76 -5.41
CA GLU A 319 3.56 -43.11 -5.81
C GLU A 319 4.42 -44.14 -5.13
#